data_45ed3f59bdfe6f347e74a2b618c91a45
#
_entry.id   45ed3f59bdfe6f347e74a2b618c91a45
#
_cell.length_a   1.000
_cell.length_b   1.000
_cell.length_c   1.000
_cell.angle_alpha   90.00
_cell.angle_beta   90.00
_cell.angle_gamma   90.00
#
_symmetry.space_group_name_H-M   'P 1'
#
loop_
_entity.id
_entity.type
_entity.pdbx_description
1 polymer ?
#
loop_
_entity_poly.entity_id
_entity_poly.type
_entity_poly.pdbx_seq_one_letter_code
_entity_poly.pdbx_strand_id
1 'polypeptide(L)'
;MNCGVCTAVCPAAEFYRYNPKNIVNIVQRKNEDELETLLKSDTIWYCGECMSCVTRCPRGNAPGLIIMALRKLAMESGYYMESEKGRQQYILVKDLCNNILNHGYCVYPRNFGYEEHKEYGTVGKWICENLDDIHKRIGSNLDGEGPGGLRKIPQESLDQLKKIFDVTGATELMNKVIDDAHRQAEKENLSNEDYFKKVYTINNSEKHLNNG
;
A
#
# COMPACT_ATOMS: atom_id res chain seq x y z
N MET A 1 -22.70 21.16 2.16
CA MET A 1 -22.56 21.39 3.62
C MET A 1 -21.18 20.91 4.06
N ASN A 2 -20.38 21.78 4.63
CA ASN A 2 -18.96 21.57 4.95
C ASN A 2 -18.79 21.30 6.46
N CYS A 3 -19.43 20.23 7.00
CA CYS A 3 -19.56 19.99 8.43
C CYS A 3 -18.28 19.51 9.14
N GLY A 4 -17.29 18.92 8.40
CA GLY A 4 -16.04 18.49 8.97
C GLY A 4 -16.02 17.15 9.70
N VAL A 5 -17.15 16.44 9.82
CA VAL A 5 -17.23 15.13 10.51
C VAL A 5 -16.21 14.15 9.97
N CYS A 6 -15.99 14.07 8.65
CA CYS A 6 -15.02 13.16 8.06
C CYS A 6 -13.57 13.42 8.50
N THR A 7 -13.22 14.66 8.82
CA THR A 7 -11.91 15.00 9.39
C THR A 7 -11.86 14.66 10.88
N ALA A 8 -12.90 14.99 11.63
CA ALA A 8 -12.95 14.74 13.08
C ALA A 8 -12.91 13.25 13.46
N VAL A 9 -13.35 12.36 12.55
CA VAL A 9 -13.35 10.90 12.81
C VAL A 9 -12.21 10.17 12.11
N CYS A 10 -11.30 10.90 11.46
CA CYS A 10 -10.23 10.30 10.68
C CYS A 10 -9.02 9.98 11.56
N PRO A 11 -8.64 8.70 11.72
CA PRO A 11 -7.46 8.36 12.51
C PRO A 11 -6.16 8.94 11.94
N ALA A 12 -6.06 9.09 10.62
CA ALA A 12 -4.87 9.69 10.00
C ALA A 12 -4.72 11.20 10.33
N ALA A 13 -5.82 11.90 10.63
CA ALA A 13 -5.77 13.32 10.98
C ALA A 13 -5.17 13.57 12.38
N GLU A 14 -5.05 12.53 13.21
CA GLU A 14 -4.38 12.60 14.51
C GLU A 14 -2.85 12.65 14.36
N PHE A 15 -2.31 11.95 13.35
CA PHE A 15 -0.87 11.79 13.15
C PHE A 15 -0.29 12.69 12.06
N TYR A 16 -1.13 13.13 11.12
CA TYR A 16 -0.70 13.92 9.95
C TYR A 16 -1.54 15.17 9.81
N ARG A 17 -1.02 16.19 9.15
CA ARG A 17 -1.81 17.32 8.64
C ARG A 17 -2.74 16.85 7.51
N TYR A 18 -3.70 16.00 7.86
CA TYR A 18 -4.56 15.32 6.93
C TYR A 18 -6.02 15.72 7.11
N ASN A 19 -6.66 16.13 6.02
CA ASN A 19 -8.03 16.65 6.05
C ASN A 19 -8.85 16.10 4.87
N PRO A 20 -9.57 14.97 5.07
CA PRO A 20 -10.42 14.39 4.03
C PRO A 20 -11.46 15.35 3.46
N LYS A 21 -12.00 16.25 4.29
CA LYS A 21 -12.93 17.29 3.84
C LYS A 21 -12.29 18.23 2.80
N ASN A 22 -11.05 18.65 3.05
CA ASN A 22 -10.35 19.54 2.12
C ASN A 22 -10.08 18.85 0.78
N ILE A 23 -9.70 17.59 0.79
CA ILE A 23 -9.51 16.78 -0.43
C ILE A 23 -10.80 16.76 -1.26
N VAL A 24 -11.94 16.45 -0.63
CA VAL A 24 -13.24 16.46 -1.32
C VAL A 24 -13.57 17.85 -1.87
N ASN A 25 -13.27 18.91 -1.13
CA ASN A 25 -13.50 20.28 -1.60
C ASN A 25 -12.64 20.64 -2.83
N ILE A 26 -11.38 20.18 -2.89
CA ILE A 26 -10.51 20.37 -4.07
C ILE A 26 -11.17 19.73 -5.29
N VAL A 27 -11.60 18.47 -5.17
CA VAL A 27 -12.30 17.77 -6.26
C VAL A 27 -13.58 18.49 -6.69
N GLN A 28 -14.37 19.00 -5.73
CA GLN A 28 -15.62 19.70 -6.01
C GLN A 28 -15.41 21.05 -6.71
N ARG A 29 -14.29 21.73 -6.46
CA ARG A 29 -13.96 23.00 -7.12
C ARG A 29 -13.66 22.85 -8.61
N LYS A 30 -13.33 21.64 -9.07
CA LYS A 30 -12.97 21.34 -10.47
C LYS A 30 -11.83 22.22 -11.00
N ASN A 31 -10.89 22.58 -10.13
CA ASN A 31 -9.68 23.29 -10.50
C ASN A 31 -8.61 22.27 -10.83
N GLU A 32 -8.17 22.21 -12.09
CA GLU A 32 -7.22 21.21 -12.58
C GLU A 32 -5.84 21.37 -11.93
N ASP A 33 -5.36 22.58 -11.71
CA ASP A 33 -4.06 22.87 -11.09
C ASP A 33 -4.02 22.41 -9.63
N GLU A 34 -5.10 22.68 -8.88
CA GLU A 34 -5.21 22.22 -7.49
C GLU A 34 -5.31 20.68 -7.43
N LEU A 35 -6.00 20.07 -8.37
CA LEU A 35 -6.13 18.61 -8.45
C LEU A 35 -4.79 17.98 -8.80
N GLU A 36 -4.09 18.49 -9.80
CA GLU A 36 -2.76 18.00 -10.17
C GLU A 36 -1.78 18.12 -9.00
N THR A 37 -1.75 19.26 -8.32
CA THR A 37 -0.92 19.46 -7.11
C THR A 37 -1.26 18.43 -6.04
N LEU A 38 -2.53 18.12 -5.83
CA LEU A 38 -2.97 17.11 -4.88
C LEU A 38 -2.49 15.70 -5.27
N LEU A 39 -2.61 15.34 -6.57
CA LEU A 39 -2.20 14.03 -7.09
C LEU A 39 -0.69 13.79 -6.99
N LYS A 40 0.11 14.85 -7.04
CA LYS A 40 1.58 14.84 -6.89
C LYS A 40 2.04 14.85 -5.43
N SER A 41 1.12 15.04 -4.49
CA SER A 41 1.44 15.17 -3.06
C SER A 41 1.35 13.86 -2.29
N ASP A 42 2.00 13.80 -1.13
CA ASP A 42 1.83 12.68 -0.18
C ASP A 42 0.43 12.63 0.44
N THR A 43 -0.34 13.70 0.35
CA THR A 43 -1.60 13.87 1.08
C THR A 43 -2.60 12.74 0.85
N ILE A 44 -2.81 12.33 -0.41
CA ILE A 44 -3.78 11.27 -0.72
C ILE A 44 -3.35 9.91 -0.16
N TRP A 45 -2.07 9.71 0.11
CA TRP A 45 -1.49 8.45 0.60
C TRP A 45 -1.60 8.28 2.13
N TYR A 46 -1.93 9.34 2.88
CA TYR A 46 -2.16 9.23 4.32
C TYR A 46 -3.47 8.53 4.69
N CYS A 47 -4.40 8.36 3.74
CA CYS A 47 -5.65 7.66 4.00
C CYS A 47 -5.41 6.18 4.34
N GLY A 48 -5.83 5.74 5.51
CA GLY A 48 -5.77 4.33 5.93
C GLY A 48 -6.92 3.46 5.42
N GLU A 49 -7.77 3.98 4.51
CA GLU A 49 -8.89 3.26 3.88
C GLU A 49 -9.90 2.60 4.85
N CYS A 50 -9.94 3.08 6.10
CA CYS A 50 -10.78 2.53 7.16
C CYS A 50 -12.29 2.79 7.00
N MET A 51 -12.69 3.62 6.03
CA MET A 51 -14.07 4.01 5.70
C MET A 51 -14.89 4.68 6.83
N SER A 52 -14.27 5.06 7.95
CA SER A 52 -14.94 5.76 9.05
C SER A 52 -15.61 7.06 8.60
N CYS A 53 -15.01 7.76 7.64
CA CYS A 53 -15.57 8.98 7.05
C CYS A 53 -16.83 8.72 6.20
N VAL A 54 -17.01 7.52 5.66
CA VAL A 54 -18.17 7.12 4.86
C VAL A 54 -19.35 6.82 5.78
N THR A 55 -19.14 5.94 6.76
CA THR A 55 -20.20 5.47 7.67
C THR A 55 -20.77 6.57 8.56
N ARG A 56 -19.98 7.61 8.84
CA ARG A 56 -20.38 8.73 9.72
C ARG A 56 -20.77 10.00 8.96
N CYS A 57 -20.82 9.95 7.63
CA CYS A 57 -21.19 11.12 6.83
C CYS A 57 -22.69 11.40 6.91
N PRO A 58 -23.16 12.54 7.48
CA PRO A 58 -24.59 12.84 7.58
C PRO A 58 -25.24 13.14 6.21
N ARG A 59 -24.44 13.20 5.14
CA ARG A 59 -24.88 13.51 3.77
C ARG A 59 -24.72 12.31 2.84
N GLY A 60 -24.33 11.14 3.34
CA GLY A 60 -24.09 9.97 2.50
C GLY A 60 -22.93 10.09 1.51
N ASN A 61 -22.01 11.05 1.71
CA ASN A 61 -20.81 11.15 0.89
C ASN A 61 -19.79 10.07 1.28
N ALA A 62 -18.92 9.73 0.34
CA ALA A 62 -17.89 8.71 0.51
C ALA A 62 -16.47 9.27 0.32
N PRO A 63 -15.95 10.12 1.25
CA PRO A 63 -14.62 10.73 1.09
C PRO A 63 -13.51 9.70 0.89
N GLY A 64 -13.54 8.57 1.60
CA GLY A 64 -12.56 7.50 1.45
C GLY A 64 -12.51 6.94 0.04
N LEU A 65 -13.67 6.70 -0.59
CA LEU A 65 -13.74 6.21 -1.97
C LEU A 65 -13.23 7.23 -2.99
N ILE A 66 -13.48 8.52 -2.76
CA ILE A 66 -12.92 9.60 -3.59
C ILE A 66 -11.40 9.57 -3.52
N ILE A 67 -10.82 9.40 -2.33
CA ILE A 67 -9.37 9.36 -2.14
C ILE A 67 -8.76 8.11 -2.80
N MET A 68 -9.41 6.95 -2.73
CA MET A 68 -8.98 5.75 -3.46
C MET A 68 -8.99 5.97 -4.97
N ALA A 69 -10.02 6.64 -5.51
CA ALA A 69 -10.08 7.00 -6.93
C ALA A 69 -8.96 7.98 -7.32
N LEU A 70 -8.63 8.94 -6.46
CA LEU A 70 -7.51 9.87 -6.68
C LEU A 70 -6.16 9.14 -6.68
N ARG A 71 -5.94 8.15 -5.80
CA ARG A 71 -4.74 7.32 -5.83
C ARG A 71 -4.61 6.56 -7.14
N LYS A 72 -5.71 5.92 -7.59
CA LYS A 72 -5.73 5.24 -8.87
C LYS A 72 -5.39 6.21 -10.01
N LEU A 73 -6.02 7.36 -10.06
CA LEU A 73 -5.74 8.41 -11.05
C LEU A 73 -4.28 8.87 -11.01
N ALA A 74 -3.70 9.08 -9.82
CA ALA A 74 -2.30 9.46 -9.67
C ALA A 74 -1.34 8.38 -10.20
N MET A 75 -1.67 7.09 -10.01
CA MET A 75 -0.88 5.98 -10.54
C MET A 75 -1.02 5.88 -12.06
N GLU A 76 -2.23 5.96 -12.60
CA GLU A 76 -2.49 5.91 -14.05
C GLU A 76 -1.81 7.05 -14.81
N SER A 77 -1.85 8.27 -14.26
CA SER A 77 -1.20 9.46 -14.85
C SER A 77 0.29 9.59 -14.58
N GLY A 78 0.86 8.75 -13.68
CA GLY A 78 2.27 8.80 -13.30
C GLY A 78 2.62 9.88 -12.26
N TYR A 79 1.67 10.69 -11.80
CA TYR A 79 1.89 11.75 -10.81
C TYR A 79 2.34 11.22 -9.44
N TYR A 80 2.00 9.97 -9.10
CA TYR A 80 2.43 9.33 -7.86
C TYR A 80 3.95 9.26 -7.70
N MET A 81 4.71 9.27 -8.79
CA MET A 81 6.17 9.27 -8.77
C MET A 81 6.77 10.57 -8.23
N GLU A 82 6.00 11.65 -8.19
CA GLU A 82 6.41 12.94 -7.63
C GLU A 82 6.36 12.96 -6.10
N SER A 83 5.59 12.05 -5.48
CA SER A 83 5.44 11.95 -4.03
C SER A 83 6.28 10.80 -3.45
N GLU A 84 6.77 11.00 -2.23
CA GLU A 84 7.51 9.99 -1.48
C GLU A 84 6.65 8.75 -1.21
N LYS A 85 5.44 8.98 -0.70
CA LYS A 85 4.47 7.91 -0.40
C LYS A 85 3.92 7.22 -1.65
N GLY A 86 3.81 7.96 -2.74
CA GLY A 86 3.43 7.39 -4.02
C GLY A 86 4.48 6.40 -4.54
N ARG A 87 5.77 6.75 -4.51
CA ARG A 87 6.84 5.83 -4.90
C ARG A 87 6.88 4.54 -4.08
N GLN A 88 6.41 4.59 -2.82
CA GLN A 88 6.30 3.40 -1.95
C GLN A 88 5.27 2.38 -2.44
N GLN A 89 4.43 2.70 -3.42
CA GLN A 89 3.55 1.71 -4.07
C GLN A 89 4.36 0.58 -4.74
N TYR A 90 5.61 0.84 -5.13
CA TYR A 90 6.51 -0.19 -5.63
C TYR A 90 6.75 -1.32 -4.61
N ILE A 91 6.86 -0.98 -3.32
CA ILE A 91 7.00 -1.95 -2.22
C ILE A 91 5.76 -2.85 -2.14
N LEU A 92 4.56 -2.24 -2.17
CA LEU A 92 3.31 -2.98 -2.11
C LEU A 92 3.16 -3.94 -3.30
N VAL A 93 3.52 -3.50 -4.50
CA VAL A 93 3.46 -4.34 -5.70
C VAL A 93 4.47 -5.48 -5.61
N LYS A 94 5.73 -5.19 -5.28
CA LYS A 94 6.81 -6.18 -5.23
C LYS A 94 6.55 -7.26 -4.17
N ASP A 95 6.10 -6.87 -2.99
CA ASP A 95 5.96 -7.79 -1.87
C ASP A 95 4.53 -8.36 -1.77
N LEU A 96 3.53 -7.49 -1.56
CA LEU A 96 2.16 -7.95 -1.28
C LEU A 96 1.47 -8.52 -2.51
N CYS A 97 1.52 -7.84 -3.67
CA CYS A 97 0.83 -8.33 -4.86
C CYS A 97 1.47 -9.62 -5.38
N ASN A 98 2.80 -9.74 -5.36
CA ASN A 98 3.47 -10.97 -5.75
C ASN A 98 3.15 -12.12 -4.80
N ASN A 99 3.08 -11.87 -3.50
CA ASN A 99 2.67 -12.89 -2.53
C ASN A 99 1.23 -13.36 -2.79
N ILE A 100 0.31 -12.42 -3.06
CA ILE A 100 -1.08 -12.73 -3.39
C ILE A 100 -1.15 -13.63 -4.64
N LEU A 101 -0.45 -13.25 -5.71
CA LEU A 101 -0.53 -13.98 -6.98
C LEU A 101 0.17 -15.33 -6.96
N ASN A 102 1.20 -15.49 -6.13
CA ASN A 102 2.00 -16.72 -6.09
C ASN A 102 1.57 -17.67 -4.96
N HIS A 103 1.03 -17.15 -3.88
CA HIS A 103 0.71 -17.93 -2.68
C HIS A 103 -0.74 -17.77 -2.20
N GLY A 104 -1.49 -16.76 -2.70
CA GLY A 104 -2.86 -16.46 -2.28
C GLY A 104 -2.94 -15.70 -0.95
N TYR A 105 -1.83 -15.18 -0.45
CA TYR A 105 -1.73 -14.46 0.84
C TYR A 105 -1.04 -13.12 0.66
N CYS A 106 -1.51 -12.06 1.31
CA CYS A 106 -0.84 -10.75 1.32
C CYS A 106 0.53 -10.83 1.99
N VAL A 107 0.61 -11.56 3.11
CA VAL A 107 1.84 -11.81 3.85
C VAL A 107 2.13 -13.30 3.80
N TYR A 108 3.23 -13.66 3.18
CA TYR A 108 3.69 -15.03 3.12
C TYR A 108 5.00 -15.15 3.88
N PRO A 109 5.03 -15.90 5.00
CA PRO A 109 6.13 -15.83 5.96
C PRO A 109 7.51 -16.22 5.39
N ARG A 110 7.56 -17.11 4.39
CA ARG A 110 8.84 -17.53 3.79
C ARG A 110 9.48 -16.47 2.91
N ASN A 111 8.69 -15.50 2.43
CA ASN A 111 9.20 -14.39 1.64
C ASN A 111 9.54 -13.16 2.53
N PHE A 112 9.44 -13.33 3.84
CA PHE A 112 9.71 -12.29 4.80
C PHE A 112 11.16 -12.39 5.30
N GLY A 113 12.09 -11.78 4.55
CA GLY A 113 13.51 -11.80 4.89
C GLY A 113 13.86 -10.80 6.01
N TYR A 114 14.59 -11.24 7.04
CA TYR A 114 15.08 -10.34 8.09
C TYR A 114 16.01 -9.25 7.53
N GLU A 115 16.83 -9.57 6.54
CA GLU A 115 17.76 -8.60 5.94
C GLU A 115 17.06 -7.43 5.25
N GLU A 116 15.83 -7.66 4.75
CA GLU A 116 14.98 -6.65 4.13
C GLU A 116 14.15 -5.89 5.17
N HIS A 117 13.93 -6.47 6.35
CA HIS A 117 13.03 -5.97 7.40
C HIS A 117 13.72 -5.85 8.77
N LYS A 118 14.86 -5.16 8.80
CA LYS A 118 15.66 -4.99 10.03
C LYS A 118 14.94 -4.26 11.16
N GLU A 119 13.89 -3.51 10.84
CA GLU A 119 13.04 -2.80 11.80
C GLU A 119 12.33 -3.74 12.79
N TYR A 120 12.17 -5.02 12.46
CA TYR A 120 11.61 -6.01 13.40
C TYR A 120 12.60 -6.43 14.51
N GLY A 121 13.86 -5.98 14.41
CA GLY A 121 14.87 -6.21 15.42
C GLY A 121 15.20 -7.69 15.63
N THR A 122 15.77 -8.00 16.80
CA THR A 122 16.20 -9.37 17.15
C THR A 122 15.06 -10.38 17.19
N VAL A 123 13.86 -9.93 17.54
CA VAL A 123 12.66 -10.80 17.54
C VAL A 123 12.28 -11.20 16.11
N GLY A 124 12.33 -10.29 15.15
CA GLY A 124 12.08 -10.58 13.75
C GLY A 124 13.09 -11.59 13.20
N LYS A 125 14.37 -11.43 13.51
CA LYS A 125 15.41 -12.39 13.15
C LYS A 125 15.11 -13.78 13.70
N TRP A 126 14.79 -13.86 14.98
CA TRP A 126 14.46 -15.13 15.63
C TRP A 126 13.21 -15.79 15.00
N ILE A 127 12.18 -15.01 14.66
CA ILE A 127 10.98 -15.51 13.98
C ILE A 127 11.35 -16.13 12.63
N CYS A 128 12.17 -15.45 11.82
CA CYS A 128 12.60 -15.97 10.52
C CYS A 128 13.39 -17.29 10.66
N GLU A 129 14.27 -17.38 11.67
CA GLU A 129 15.10 -18.56 11.93
C GLU A 129 14.29 -19.75 12.49
N ASN A 130 13.14 -19.51 13.14
CA ASN A 130 12.33 -20.53 13.81
C ASN A 130 10.93 -20.68 13.20
N LEU A 131 10.75 -20.29 11.96
CA LEU A 131 9.45 -20.16 11.29
C LEU A 131 8.61 -21.43 11.36
N ASP A 132 9.19 -22.58 11.02
CA ASP A 132 8.47 -23.86 10.98
C ASP A 132 8.04 -24.33 12.38
N ASP A 133 8.88 -24.15 13.39
CA ASP A 133 8.54 -24.49 14.78
C ASP A 133 7.42 -23.60 15.32
N ILE A 134 7.48 -22.28 15.04
CA ILE A 134 6.44 -21.33 15.42
C ILE A 134 5.10 -21.75 14.79
N HIS A 135 5.07 -21.97 13.48
CA HIS A 135 3.85 -22.33 12.77
C HIS A 135 3.28 -23.67 13.22
N LYS A 136 4.13 -24.64 13.54
CA LYS A 136 3.72 -25.90 14.15
C LYS A 136 3.08 -25.70 15.53
N ARG A 137 3.66 -24.86 16.38
CA ARG A 137 3.14 -24.58 17.74
C ARG A 137 1.80 -23.84 17.72
N ILE A 138 1.60 -22.89 16.81
CA ILE A 138 0.33 -22.17 16.70
C ILE A 138 -0.74 -22.95 15.90
N GLY A 139 -0.41 -24.14 15.42
CA GLY A 139 -1.35 -24.98 14.69
C GLY A 139 -1.69 -24.47 13.29
N SER A 140 -0.83 -23.67 12.67
CA SER A 140 -1.00 -23.30 11.28
C SER A 140 -0.54 -24.42 10.35
N ASN A 141 -1.04 -24.40 9.11
CA ASN A 141 -0.74 -25.44 8.10
C ASN A 141 0.21 -24.87 7.02
N LEU A 142 1.31 -24.25 7.46
CA LEU A 142 2.24 -23.56 6.54
C LEU A 142 2.72 -24.53 5.43
N ASP A 143 2.39 -24.19 4.19
CA ASP A 143 2.65 -24.98 2.96
C ASP A 143 2.04 -26.37 2.92
N GLY A 144 1.26 -26.76 3.92
CA GLY A 144 0.61 -28.04 3.96
C GLY A 144 -0.66 -28.10 3.10
N GLU A 145 -1.07 -29.33 2.79
CA GLU A 145 -2.34 -29.57 2.10
C GLU A 145 -3.51 -29.67 3.09
N GLY A 146 -4.73 -29.44 2.61
CA GLY A 146 -5.93 -29.48 3.44
C GLY A 146 -6.25 -28.15 4.14
N PRO A 147 -7.11 -28.17 5.17
CA PRO A 147 -7.54 -26.95 5.85
C PRO A 147 -6.44 -26.37 6.76
N GLY A 148 -6.51 -25.06 7.01
CA GLY A 148 -5.61 -24.35 7.92
C GLY A 148 -5.07 -23.05 7.35
N GLY A 149 -4.56 -22.21 8.23
CA GLY A 149 -3.95 -20.94 7.85
C GLY A 149 -2.61 -21.16 7.13
N LEU A 150 -2.32 -20.37 6.11
CA LEU A 150 -1.11 -20.41 5.30
C LEU A 150 -0.89 -21.74 4.54
N ARG A 151 -1.96 -22.52 4.38
CA ARG A 151 -1.93 -23.75 3.57
C ARG A 151 -1.58 -23.45 2.11
N LYS A 152 -1.06 -24.43 1.41
CA LYS A 152 -0.84 -24.36 -0.02
C LYS A 152 -2.18 -24.13 -0.74
N ILE A 153 -2.28 -23.05 -1.49
CA ILE A 153 -3.47 -22.74 -2.30
C ILE A 153 -3.39 -23.55 -3.60
N PRO A 154 -4.49 -24.22 -4.02
CA PRO A 154 -4.53 -24.95 -5.27
C PRO A 154 -4.20 -24.06 -6.47
N GLN A 155 -3.43 -24.57 -7.42
CA GLN A 155 -3.00 -23.81 -8.61
C GLN A 155 -4.17 -23.25 -9.40
N GLU A 156 -5.27 -24.01 -9.53
CA GLU A 156 -6.49 -23.54 -10.19
C GLU A 156 -7.04 -22.25 -9.57
N SER A 157 -7.01 -22.15 -8.22
CA SER A 157 -7.46 -20.94 -7.51
C SER A 157 -6.53 -19.75 -7.74
N LEU A 158 -5.21 -20.00 -7.78
CA LEU A 158 -4.23 -18.95 -8.13
C LEU A 158 -4.39 -18.47 -9.57
N ASP A 159 -4.68 -19.39 -10.50
CA ASP A 159 -4.93 -19.06 -11.91
C ASP A 159 -6.22 -18.25 -12.07
N GLN A 160 -7.27 -18.57 -11.30
CA GLN A 160 -8.49 -17.75 -11.25
C GLN A 160 -8.20 -16.35 -10.70
N LEU A 161 -7.39 -16.25 -9.64
CA LEU A 161 -6.99 -14.97 -9.06
C LEU A 161 -6.21 -14.10 -10.06
N LYS A 162 -5.27 -14.69 -10.81
CA LYS A 162 -4.55 -14.01 -11.88
C LYS A 162 -5.49 -13.46 -12.94
N LYS A 163 -6.48 -14.26 -13.39
CA LYS A 163 -7.50 -13.79 -14.33
C LYS A 163 -8.32 -12.62 -13.78
N ILE A 164 -8.63 -12.61 -12.48
CA ILE A 164 -9.31 -11.47 -11.85
C ILE A 164 -8.43 -10.21 -11.93
N PHE A 165 -7.15 -10.32 -11.62
CA PHE A 165 -6.20 -9.21 -11.75
C PHE A 165 -6.12 -8.68 -13.19
N ASP A 166 -6.10 -9.57 -14.18
CA ASP A 166 -6.05 -9.19 -15.60
C ASP A 166 -7.32 -8.45 -16.04
N VAL A 167 -8.51 -9.00 -15.76
CA VAL A 167 -9.77 -8.39 -16.21
C VAL A 167 -10.15 -7.12 -15.47
N THR A 168 -9.60 -6.90 -14.28
CA THR A 168 -9.82 -5.67 -13.49
C THR A 168 -8.80 -4.57 -13.81
N GLY A 169 -7.79 -4.85 -14.65
CA GLY A 169 -6.68 -3.94 -14.96
C GLY A 169 -5.62 -3.84 -13.85
N ALA A 170 -5.71 -4.69 -12.82
CA ALA A 170 -4.74 -4.67 -11.73
C ALA A 170 -3.33 -5.10 -12.19
N THR A 171 -3.24 -6.10 -13.07
CA THR A 171 -1.97 -6.54 -13.68
C THR A 171 -1.30 -5.41 -14.46
N GLU A 172 -2.06 -4.67 -15.26
CA GLU A 172 -1.53 -3.53 -16.02
C GLU A 172 -0.99 -2.44 -15.09
N LEU A 173 -1.75 -2.11 -14.03
CA LEU A 173 -1.33 -1.12 -13.05
C LEU A 173 -0.07 -1.56 -12.27
N MET A 174 0.01 -2.84 -11.90
CA MET A 174 1.21 -3.41 -11.25
C MET A 174 2.44 -3.30 -12.16
N ASN A 175 2.32 -3.70 -13.41
CA ASN A 175 3.41 -3.62 -14.37
C ASN A 175 3.86 -2.17 -14.57
N LYS A 176 2.92 -1.23 -14.68
CA LYS A 176 3.23 0.20 -14.75
C LYS A 176 4.05 0.68 -13.54
N VAL A 177 3.68 0.28 -12.33
CA VAL A 177 4.40 0.66 -11.11
C VAL A 177 5.83 0.10 -11.11
N ILE A 178 6.01 -1.14 -11.55
CA ILE A 178 7.33 -1.78 -11.68
C ILE A 178 8.18 -1.04 -12.71
N ASP A 179 7.63 -0.77 -13.89
CA ASP A 179 8.34 -0.10 -14.99
C ASP A 179 8.72 1.33 -14.62
N ASP A 180 7.83 2.07 -13.95
CA ASP A 180 8.10 3.42 -13.46
C ASP A 180 9.23 3.43 -12.42
N ALA A 181 9.23 2.44 -11.50
CA ALA A 181 10.27 2.28 -10.49
C ALA A 181 11.63 1.95 -11.14
N HIS A 182 11.66 1.04 -12.11
CA HIS A 182 12.89 0.67 -12.83
C HIS A 182 13.44 1.85 -13.62
N ARG A 183 12.59 2.60 -14.35
CA ARG A 183 13.01 3.83 -15.04
C ARG A 183 13.55 4.89 -14.07
N GLN A 184 12.99 4.99 -12.87
CA GLN A 184 13.51 5.92 -11.87
C GLN A 184 14.85 5.44 -11.30
N ALA A 185 15.02 4.14 -11.07
CA ALA A 185 16.29 3.56 -10.65
C ALA A 185 17.41 3.88 -11.69
N GLU A 186 17.13 3.68 -12.98
CA GLU A 186 18.06 4.00 -14.08
C GLU A 186 18.44 5.48 -14.08
N LYS A 187 17.48 6.39 -13.95
CA LYS A 187 17.74 7.84 -13.87
C LYS A 187 18.65 8.23 -12.70
N GLU A 188 18.56 7.48 -11.60
CA GLU A 188 19.34 7.70 -10.38
C GLU A 188 20.66 6.90 -10.37
N ASN A 189 20.95 6.13 -11.42
CA ASN A 189 22.10 5.22 -11.53
C ASN A 189 22.15 4.20 -10.37
N LEU A 190 20.98 3.67 -9.99
CA LEU A 190 20.81 2.65 -8.96
C LEU A 190 20.42 1.31 -9.60
N SER A 191 20.79 0.19 -8.95
CA SER A 191 20.16 -1.08 -9.24
C SER A 191 18.70 -1.07 -8.76
N ASN A 192 17.85 -1.96 -9.32
CA ASN A 192 16.46 -2.08 -8.88
C ASN A 192 16.35 -2.46 -7.38
N GLU A 193 17.31 -3.23 -6.86
CA GLU A 193 17.39 -3.60 -5.45
C GLU A 193 17.78 -2.40 -4.57
N ASP A 194 18.75 -1.61 -4.99
CA ASP A 194 19.16 -0.41 -4.24
C ASP A 194 18.06 0.65 -4.25
N TYR A 195 17.36 0.78 -5.37
CA TYR A 195 16.20 1.67 -5.45
C TYR A 195 15.07 1.19 -4.53
N PHE A 196 14.79 -0.11 -4.50
CA PHE A 196 13.81 -0.68 -3.57
C PHE A 196 14.19 -0.37 -2.11
N LYS A 197 15.43 -0.63 -1.70
CA LYS A 197 15.93 -0.30 -0.37
C LYS A 197 15.81 1.20 -0.05
N LYS A 198 16.15 2.06 -1.02
CA LYS A 198 16.02 3.51 -0.87
C LYS A 198 14.58 3.90 -0.60
N VAL A 199 13.63 3.44 -1.40
CA VAL A 199 12.20 3.75 -1.26
C VAL A 199 11.65 3.18 0.06
N TYR A 200 12.09 2.01 0.47
CA TYR A 200 11.71 1.36 1.72
C TYR A 200 12.20 2.14 2.95
N THR A 201 13.46 2.55 2.98
CA THR A 201 14.09 3.23 4.12
C THR A 201 13.57 4.65 4.37
N ILE A 202 12.95 5.28 3.38
CA ILE A 202 12.29 6.60 3.57
C ILE A 202 11.22 6.55 4.68
N ASN A 203 10.59 5.40 4.92
CA ASN A 203 9.62 5.21 6.00
C ASN A 203 10.20 5.35 7.40
N ASN A 204 11.49 5.10 7.58
CA ASN A 204 12.19 5.14 8.87
C ASN A 204 12.78 6.53 9.18
N SER A 205 12.51 7.54 8.35
CA SER A 205 12.96 8.89 8.65
C SER A 205 12.16 9.46 9.82
N GLU A 206 12.83 9.98 10.85
CA GLU A 206 12.27 10.63 12.03
C GLU A 206 11.35 11.84 11.72
N LYS A 207 11.29 12.25 10.46
CA LYS A 207 10.43 13.35 9.98
C LYS A 207 8.94 13.12 10.24
N HIS A 208 8.51 11.87 10.44
CA HIS A 208 7.11 11.54 10.70
C HIS A 208 6.73 11.68 12.17
N LEU A 209 7.71 11.63 13.09
CA LEU A 209 7.49 11.73 14.53
C LEU A 209 7.55 13.17 15.07
N ASN A 210 8.13 14.10 14.30
CA ASN A 210 8.39 15.47 14.74
C ASN A 210 7.40 16.52 14.22
N ASN A 211 6.30 16.12 13.60
CA ASN A 211 5.25 17.02 13.11
C ASN A 211 3.97 16.97 13.97
N GLY A 212 4.10 16.64 15.25
CA GLY A 212 3.07 16.80 16.27
C GLY A 212 3.03 18.22 16.83
#